data_92a7db4d507682ef57686a5245e88d07
#
_entry.id   92a7db4d507682ef57686a5245e88d07
#
_cell.length_a   1.000
_cell.length_b   1.000
_cell.length_c   1.000
_cell.angle_alpha   90.00
_cell.angle_beta   90.00
_cell.angle_gamma   90.00
#
_symmetry.space_group_name_H-M   'P 1'
#
loop_
_entity.id
_entity.type
_entity.pdbx_description
1 polymer ?
#
loop_
_entity_poly.entity_id
_entity_poly.type
_entity_poly.pdbx_seq_one_letter_code
_entity_poly.pdbx_strand_id
1 'polypeptide(L)'
;MKPSFGRFRIRRKERKHRWSLTLMFSAVVFSVLVWAIALAALAVYLLMYFNVIGSVEDAGLGTIILALALISALIGTTVSVFVIRIPLKPVNRWINNMNRLAEGDFQVRMRVGKPLAEHPAFLELSDSFNKLAEELENTEMLRGDFINNFSHEFKTPIVSIAGFAKLLKRGNLTQDQRLQYLDAIEEESMRLSYMATNVLNLTKIENQTILSEVSSFNLSEQIRSSVLLLENKWVKKGIDLQLNFEEYEIEANEELLKQVWINLIDNAVKFSPENGEVSLEILDTKDTLTVSVSNTGSEIPAEKLEKIWNKFYQADESHSAEGNGIGLAIVKRIVMLHGGEVEVESEKGKTVFSATLPRKQ
;
A
#
# COMPACT_ATOMS: atom_id res chain seq x y z
N MET A 1 24.47 -6.35 -19.36
CA MET A 1 23.61 -6.98 -20.38
C MET A 1 23.58 -8.48 -20.14
N LYS A 2 22.59 -9.00 -19.40
CA LYS A 2 22.29 -10.43 -19.27
C LYS A 2 20.80 -10.63 -19.57
N PRO A 3 20.45 -11.50 -20.52
CA PRO A 3 19.10 -11.54 -21.07
C PRO A 3 18.16 -12.43 -20.25
N SER A 4 17.01 -11.93 -20.05
CA SER A 4 15.60 -12.42 -19.98
C SER A 4 15.31 -13.94 -20.07
N PHE A 5 16.09 -14.82 -19.47
CA PHE A 5 15.76 -16.25 -19.40
C PHE A 5 14.60 -16.60 -18.45
N GLY A 6 14.26 -15.73 -17.51
CA GLY A 6 13.17 -15.93 -16.55
C GLY A 6 11.77 -15.85 -17.16
N ARG A 7 11.51 -14.87 -18.05
CA ARG A 7 10.19 -14.65 -18.66
C ARG A 7 9.74 -15.77 -19.61
N PHE A 8 10.65 -16.45 -20.28
CA PHE A 8 10.33 -17.55 -21.18
C PHE A 8 9.93 -18.84 -20.43
N ARG A 9 10.51 -19.10 -19.26
CA ARG A 9 10.17 -20.26 -18.43
C ARG A 9 8.81 -20.12 -17.78
N ILE A 10 8.44 -18.93 -17.35
CA ILE A 10 7.11 -18.61 -16.75
C ILE A 10 6.02 -18.80 -17.81
N ARG A 11 6.14 -18.20 -19.00
CA ARG A 11 5.16 -18.36 -20.09
C ARG A 11 4.94 -19.80 -20.55
N ARG A 12 5.98 -20.64 -20.50
CA ARG A 12 5.87 -22.06 -20.88
C ARG A 12 5.16 -22.89 -19.81
N LYS A 13 5.31 -22.53 -18.53
CA LYS A 13 4.62 -23.14 -17.39
C LYS A 13 3.12 -22.76 -17.38
N GLU A 14 2.82 -21.51 -17.61
CA GLU A 14 1.44 -20.98 -17.74
C GLU A 14 0.67 -21.64 -18.91
N ARG A 15 1.31 -21.82 -20.06
CA ARG A 15 0.71 -22.50 -21.22
C ARG A 15 0.37 -23.96 -20.92
N LYS A 16 1.23 -24.68 -20.21
CA LYS A 16 0.99 -26.09 -19.82
C LYS A 16 -0.21 -26.20 -18.86
N HIS A 17 -0.40 -25.25 -17.96
CA HIS A 17 -1.50 -25.28 -16.99
C HIS A 17 -2.87 -24.94 -17.60
N ARG A 18 -2.94 -24.02 -18.55
CA ARG A 18 -4.18 -23.72 -19.30
C ARG A 18 -4.66 -24.94 -20.10
N TRP A 19 -3.75 -25.68 -20.71
CA TRP A 19 -4.11 -26.92 -21.44
C TRP A 19 -4.63 -28.02 -20.51
N SER A 20 -4.09 -28.13 -19.29
CA SER A 20 -4.57 -29.15 -18.34
C SER A 20 -6.00 -28.87 -17.87
N LEU A 21 -6.37 -27.62 -17.67
CA LEU A 21 -7.73 -27.22 -17.29
C LEU A 21 -8.74 -27.49 -18.41
N THR A 22 -8.39 -27.13 -19.63
CA THR A 22 -9.21 -27.40 -20.82
C THR A 22 -9.42 -28.90 -21.02
N LEU A 23 -8.33 -29.69 -20.86
CA LEU A 23 -8.41 -31.16 -20.95
C LEU A 23 -9.29 -31.76 -19.85
N MET A 24 -9.21 -31.25 -18.62
CA MET A 24 -10.04 -31.71 -17.51
C MET A 24 -11.52 -31.43 -17.78
N PHE A 25 -11.88 -30.21 -18.22
CA PHE A 25 -13.26 -29.87 -18.57
C PHE A 25 -13.74 -30.69 -19.77
N SER A 26 -12.92 -30.87 -20.81
CA SER A 26 -13.23 -31.70 -21.95
C SER A 26 -13.47 -33.17 -21.55
N ALA A 27 -12.67 -33.73 -20.67
CA ALA A 27 -12.82 -35.06 -20.13
C ALA A 27 -14.15 -35.23 -19.35
N VAL A 28 -14.51 -34.22 -18.53
CA VAL A 28 -15.82 -34.22 -17.82
C VAL A 28 -16.99 -34.19 -18.80
N VAL A 29 -16.96 -33.29 -19.78
CA VAL A 29 -18.00 -33.18 -20.79
C VAL A 29 -18.11 -34.49 -21.58
N PHE A 30 -16.99 -35.05 -22.02
CA PHE A 30 -16.95 -36.33 -22.74
C PHE A 30 -17.50 -37.46 -21.90
N SER A 31 -17.15 -37.56 -20.61
CA SER A 31 -17.68 -38.62 -19.73
C SER A 31 -19.17 -38.48 -19.53
N VAL A 32 -19.72 -37.26 -19.42
CA VAL A 32 -21.14 -37.01 -19.33
C VAL A 32 -21.89 -37.50 -20.60
N LEU A 33 -21.35 -37.22 -21.78
CA LEU A 33 -21.88 -37.67 -23.04
C LEU A 33 -21.90 -39.21 -23.16
N VAL A 34 -20.78 -39.86 -22.80
CA VAL A 34 -20.66 -41.33 -22.82
C VAL A 34 -21.68 -41.96 -21.86
N TRP A 35 -21.78 -41.46 -20.63
CA TRP A 35 -22.79 -41.96 -19.68
C TRP A 35 -24.21 -41.72 -20.12
N ALA A 36 -24.52 -40.57 -20.73
CA ALA A 36 -25.85 -40.29 -21.27
C ALA A 36 -26.26 -41.28 -22.37
N ILE A 37 -25.35 -41.60 -23.30
CA ILE A 37 -25.56 -42.57 -24.35
C ILE A 37 -25.73 -43.99 -23.78
N ALA A 38 -24.90 -44.38 -22.85
CA ALA A 38 -24.95 -45.70 -22.21
C ALA A 38 -26.27 -45.90 -21.43
N LEU A 39 -26.71 -44.89 -20.67
CA LEU A 39 -27.99 -44.95 -19.95
C LEU A 39 -29.20 -44.96 -20.90
N ALA A 40 -29.12 -44.19 -21.99
CA ALA A 40 -30.20 -44.20 -23.02
C ALA A 40 -30.28 -45.56 -23.70
N ALA A 41 -29.14 -46.16 -24.04
CA ALA A 41 -29.11 -47.52 -24.65
C ALA A 41 -29.69 -48.57 -23.68
N LEU A 42 -29.32 -48.49 -22.40
CA LEU A 42 -29.89 -49.38 -21.36
C LEU A 42 -31.39 -49.16 -21.18
N ALA A 43 -31.86 -47.92 -21.21
CA ALA A 43 -33.30 -47.62 -21.10
C ALA A 43 -34.09 -48.19 -22.29
N VAL A 44 -33.59 -48.01 -23.51
CA VAL A 44 -34.21 -48.59 -24.70
C VAL A 44 -34.20 -50.11 -24.65
N TYR A 45 -33.11 -50.75 -24.24
CA TYR A 45 -33.02 -52.19 -24.05
C TYR A 45 -34.04 -52.70 -23.02
N LEU A 46 -34.21 -52.03 -21.88
CA LEU A 46 -35.22 -52.40 -20.87
C LEU A 46 -36.64 -52.21 -21.38
N LEU A 47 -36.94 -51.15 -22.12
CA LEU A 47 -38.26 -50.94 -22.73
C LEU A 47 -38.61 -52.02 -23.74
N MET A 48 -37.65 -52.55 -24.50
CA MET A 48 -37.82 -53.71 -25.39
C MET A 48 -37.98 -54.99 -24.58
N TYR A 49 -37.15 -55.24 -23.55
CA TYR A 49 -37.23 -56.42 -22.69
C TYR A 49 -38.57 -56.55 -22.00
N PHE A 50 -39.21 -55.50 -21.56
CA PHE A 50 -40.50 -55.43 -20.90
C PHE A 50 -41.67 -55.36 -21.94
N ASN A 51 -41.40 -55.47 -23.26
CA ASN A 51 -42.36 -55.41 -24.33
C ASN A 51 -43.20 -54.13 -24.39
N VAL A 52 -42.69 -53.01 -23.84
CA VAL A 52 -43.30 -51.69 -23.89
C VAL A 52 -43.16 -51.06 -25.28
N ILE A 53 -42.07 -51.32 -25.95
CA ILE A 53 -41.81 -51.01 -27.35
C ILE A 53 -41.67 -52.37 -28.05
N GLY A 54 -42.42 -52.59 -29.11
CA GLY A 54 -42.38 -53.86 -29.84
C GLY A 54 -41.00 -54.32 -30.28
N SER A 55 -40.86 -55.54 -30.73
CA SER A 55 -39.55 -56.08 -31.16
C SER A 55 -38.91 -55.20 -32.24
N VAL A 56 -37.57 -55.30 -32.41
CA VAL A 56 -36.82 -54.53 -33.44
C VAL A 56 -37.43 -54.74 -34.86
N GLU A 57 -38.04 -55.90 -35.08
CA GLU A 57 -38.72 -56.26 -36.37
C GLU A 57 -40.03 -55.49 -36.54
N ASP A 58 -40.79 -55.23 -35.47
CA ASP A 58 -42.07 -54.53 -35.49
C ASP A 58 -41.95 -53.00 -35.46
N ALA A 59 -40.96 -52.48 -34.76
CA ALA A 59 -40.79 -51.03 -34.49
C ALA A 59 -40.13 -50.26 -35.63
N GLY A 60 -39.48 -50.91 -36.58
CA GLY A 60 -38.67 -50.24 -37.60
C GLY A 60 -37.43 -49.54 -37.07
N LEU A 61 -36.34 -49.63 -37.79
CA LEU A 61 -35.04 -49.06 -37.35
C LEU A 61 -35.08 -47.55 -37.05
N GLY A 62 -35.92 -46.80 -37.79
CA GLY A 62 -36.02 -45.32 -37.61
C GLY A 62 -36.65 -44.91 -36.27
N THR A 63 -37.64 -45.64 -35.78
CA THR A 63 -38.32 -45.35 -34.49
C THR A 63 -37.43 -45.66 -33.32
N ILE A 64 -36.58 -46.67 -33.39
CA ILE A 64 -35.61 -47.04 -32.37
C ILE A 64 -34.53 -45.96 -32.29
N ILE A 65 -34.00 -45.49 -33.42
CA ILE A 65 -33.02 -44.42 -33.49
C ILE A 65 -33.59 -43.11 -32.90
N LEU A 66 -34.83 -42.76 -33.24
CA LEU A 66 -35.50 -41.57 -32.73
C LEU A 66 -35.72 -41.64 -31.22
N ALA A 67 -36.22 -42.80 -30.71
CA ALA A 67 -36.38 -43.02 -29.27
C ALA A 67 -35.04 -42.92 -28.51
N LEU A 68 -33.99 -43.52 -29.04
CA LEU A 68 -32.64 -43.43 -28.47
C LEU A 68 -32.14 -41.99 -28.43
N ALA A 69 -32.32 -41.22 -29.49
CA ALA A 69 -31.95 -39.82 -29.59
C ALA A 69 -32.69 -38.96 -28.56
N LEU A 70 -34.01 -39.12 -28.44
CA LEU A 70 -34.85 -38.36 -27.50
C LEU A 70 -34.48 -38.69 -26.02
N ILE A 71 -34.37 -39.96 -25.69
CA ILE A 71 -33.99 -40.41 -24.34
C ILE A 71 -32.57 -39.95 -23.98
N SER A 72 -31.65 -40.07 -24.92
CA SER A 72 -30.27 -39.63 -24.68
C SER A 72 -30.18 -38.08 -24.50
N ALA A 73 -30.95 -37.34 -25.27
CA ALA A 73 -31.04 -35.87 -25.09
C ALA A 73 -31.63 -35.47 -23.72
N LEU A 74 -32.69 -36.17 -23.29
CA LEU A 74 -33.34 -35.94 -22.00
C LEU A 74 -32.41 -36.27 -20.82
N ILE A 75 -31.77 -37.44 -20.87
CA ILE A 75 -30.81 -37.86 -19.85
C ILE A 75 -29.58 -36.94 -19.87
N GLY A 76 -29.04 -36.65 -21.05
CA GLY A 76 -27.86 -35.76 -21.19
C GLY A 76 -28.10 -34.36 -20.65
N THR A 77 -29.24 -33.74 -20.93
CA THR A 77 -29.60 -32.43 -20.36
C THR A 77 -29.78 -32.49 -18.86
N THR A 78 -30.45 -33.49 -18.33
CA THR A 78 -30.66 -33.64 -16.88
C THR A 78 -29.34 -33.83 -16.14
N VAL A 79 -28.49 -34.74 -16.60
CA VAL A 79 -27.17 -35.00 -16.03
C VAL A 79 -26.28 -33.77 -16.15
N SER A 80 -26.31 -33.07 -17.30
CA SER A 80 -25.52 -31.86 -17.52
C SER A 80 -25.86 -30.75 -16.51
N VAL A 81 -27.16 -30.51 -16.23
CA VAL A 81 -27.61 -29.52 -15.25
C VAL A 81 -27.09 -29.84 -13.84
N PHE A 82 -27.09 -31.12 -13.46
CA PHE A 82 -26.57 -31.53 -12.15
C PHE A 82 -25.02 -31.45 -12.06
N VAL A 83 -24.36 -31.92 -13.11
CA VAL A 83 -22.87 -31.97 -13.14
C VAL A 83 -22.27 -30.55 -13.24
N ILE A 84 -22.90 -29.65 -13.98
CA ILE A 84 -22.44 -28.24 -14.10
C ILE A 84 -22.54 -27.46 -12.78
N ARG A 85 -23.47 -27.82 -11.89
CA ARG A 85 -23.60 -27.15 -10.58
C ARG A 85 -22.39 -27.36 -9.69
N ILE A 86 -21.68 -28.49 -9.81
CA ILE A 86 -20.50 -28.80 -8.96
C ILE A 86 -19.34 -27.84 -9.20
N PRO A 87 -18.87 -27.62 -10.44
CA PRO A 87 -17.79 -26.68 -10.72
C PRO A 87 -18.19 -25.21 -10.57
N LEU A 88 -19.49 -24.86 -10.63
CA LEU A 88 -19.94 -23.48 -10.48
C LEU A 88 -20.04 -23.00 -9.01
N LYS A 89 -20.18 -23.91 -8.04
CA LYS A 89 -20.21 -23.52 -6.62
C LYS A 89 -18.98 -22.72 -6.16
N PRO A 90 -17.76 -23.11 -6.48
CA PRO A 90 -16.57 -22.32 -6.12
C PRO A 90 -16.53 -20.97 -6.85
N VAL A 91 -16.96 -20.90 -8.10
CA VAL A 91 -17.03 -19.65 -8.88
C VAL A 91 -17.99 -18.65 -8.21
N ASN A 92 -19.17 -19.09 -7.77
CA ASN A 92 -20.10 -18.22 -7.05
C ASN A 92 -19.54 -17.74 -5.70
N ARG A 93 -18.75 -18.56 -4.99
CA ARG A 93 -18.07 -18.13 -3.77
C ARG A 93 -17.04 -17.04 -4.09
N TRP A 94 -16.32 -17.16 -5.17
CA TRP A 94 -15.33 -16.17 -5.59
C TRP A 94 -15.98 -14.85 -5.96
N ILE A 95 -17.09 -14.90 -6.72
CA ILE A 95 -17.88 -13.70 -7.04
C ILE A 95 -18.38 -13.03 -5.73
N ASN A 96 -18.90 -13.82 -4.78
CA ASN A 96 -19.32 -13.27 -3.50
C ASN A 96 -18.18 -12.66 -2.69
N ASN A 97 -16.99 -13.28 -2.68
CA ASN A 97 -15.83 -12.72 -2.00
C ASN A 97 -15.35 -11.45 -2.69
N MET A 98 -15.38 -11.37 -4.01
CA MET A 98 -15.05 -10.14 -4.75
C MET A 98 -16.05 -9.02 -4.46
N ASN A 99 -17.34 -9.34 -4.39
CA ASN A 99 -18.37 -8.36 -4.03
C ASN A 99 -18.20 -7.86 -2.60
N ARG A 100 -17.92 -8.74 -1.63
CA ARG A 100 -17.60 -8.34 -0.25
C ARG A 100 -16.37 -7.44 -0.18
N LEU A 101 -15.32 -7.77 -0.92
CA LEU A 101 -14.13 -6.92 -1.01
C LEU A 101 -14.47 -5.54 -1.57
N ALA A 102 -15.29 -5.48 -2.63
CA ALA A 102 -15.76 -4.24 -3.24
C ALA A 102 -16.68 -3.42 -2.32
N GLU A 103 -17.40 -4.06 -1.40
CA GLU A 103 -18.23 -3.44 -0.37
C GLU A 103 -17.43 -2.96 0.85
N GLY A 104 -16.09 -3.16 0.85
CA GLY A 104 -15.22 -2.69 1.93
C GLY A 104 -14.89 -3.74 3.01
N ASP A 105 -15.30 -4.99 2.82
CA ASP A 105 -14.88 -6.09 3.70
C ASP A 105 -13.50 -6.60 3.28
N PHE A 106 -12.45 -5.87 3.68
CA PHE A 106 -11.06 -6.19 3.32
C PHE A 106 -10.48 -7.38 4.10
N GLN A 107 -11.19 -7.88 5.13
CA GLN A 107 -10.78 -9.07 5.88
C GLN A 107 -11.17 -10.38 5.18
N VAL A 108 -11.95 -10.29 4.10
CA VAL A 108 -12.32 -11.46 3.31
C VAL A 108 -11.08 -12.16 2.75
N ARG A 109 -11.04 -13.47 2.88
CA ARG A 109 -9.96 -14.30 2.31
C ARG A 109 -10.55 -15.42 1.46
N MET A 110 -9.91 -15.69 0.33
CA MET A 110 -10.27 -16.77 -0.56
C MET A 110 -9.54 -18.05 -0.16
N ARG A 111 -10.29 -19.14 0.01
CA ARG A 111 -9.74 -20.48 0.29
C ARG A 111 -10.18 -21.44 -0.79
N VAL A 112 -9.23 -22.15 -1.36
CA VAL A 112 -9.48 -23.16 -2.38
C VAL A 112 -9.66 -24.51 -1.70
N GLY A 113 -10.86 -25.09 -1.80
CA GLY A 113 -11.17 -26.42 -1.29
C GLY A 113 -10.81 -27.53 -2.28
N LYS A 114 -10.63 -28.77 -1.79
CA LYS A 114 -10.50 -29.95 -2.67
C LYS A 114 -11.77 -30.12 -3.52
N PRO A 115 -11.67 -30.56 -4.80
CA PRO A 115 -10.48 -30.98 -5.54
C PRO A 115 -9.71 -29.83 -6.25
N LEU A 116 -10.22 -28.59 -6.26
CA LEU A 116 -9.66 -27.46 -7.00
C LEU A 116 -8.30 -27.01 -6.45
N ALA A 117 -7.99 -27.29 -5.18
CA ALA A 117 -6.71 -26.99 -4.54
C ALA A 117 -5.52 -27.74 -5.16
N GLU A 118 -5.79 -28.80 -5.93
CA GLU A 118 -4.74 -29.55 -6.64
C GLU A 118 -4.33 -28.87 -7.95
N HIS A 119 -5.09 -27.86 -8.40
CA HIS A 119 -4.78 -27.18 -9.64
C HIS A 119 -4.08 -25.85 -9.40
N PRO A 120 -2.83 -25.66 -9.90
CA PRO A 120 -2.00 -24.46 -9.63
C PRO A 120 -2.68 -23.13 -9.97
N ALA A 121 -3.49 -23.06 -11.03
CA ALA A 121 -4.16 -21.82 -11.43
C ALA A 121 -5.17 -21.31 -10.39
N PHE A 122 -5.83 -22.20 -9.65
CA PHE A 122 -6.75 -21.81 -8.60
C PHE A 122 -6.04 -21.36 -7.32
N LEU A 123 -4.88 -21.94 -7.02
CA LEU A 123 -4.02 -21.49 -5.94
C LEU A 123 -3.46 -20.10 -6.24
N GLU A 124 -2.91 -19.89 -7.45
CA GLU A 124 -2.38 -18.59 -7.87
C GLU A 124 -3.45 -17.49 -7.84
N LEU A 125 -4.68 -17.79 -8.28
CA LEU A 125 -5.80 -16.85 -8.20
C LEU A 125 -6.17 -16.52 -6.75
N SER A 126 -6.21 -17.54 -5.88
CA SER A 126 -6.48 -17.35 -4.45
C SER A 126 -5.42 -16.51 -3.77
N ASP A 127 -4.15 -16.78 -4.05
CA ASP A 127 -3.01 -16.04 -3.49
C ASP A 127 -3.01 -14.59 -3.97
N SER A 128 -3.26 -14.36 -5.26
CA SER A 128 -3.35 -13.01 -5.82
C SER A 128 -4.51 -12.22 -5.23
N PHE A 129 -5.69 -12.86 -5.04
CA PHE A 129 -6.83 -12.24 -4.37
C PHE A 129 -6.52 -11.90 -2.92
N ASN A 130 -5.93 -12.85 -2.18
CA ASN A 130 -5.63 -12.64 -0.75
C ASN A 130 -4.59 -11.53 -0.56
N LYS A 131 -3.59 -11.45 -1.44
CA LYS A 131 -2.61 -10.37 -1.45
C LYS A 131 -3.28 -9.02 -1.73
N LEU A 132 -4.19 -8.94 -2.71
CA LEU A 132 -4.94 -7.73 -2.99
C LEU A 132 -5.81 -7.31 -1.80
N ALA A 133 -6.51 -8.26 -1.15
CA ALA A 133 -7.32 -7.99 0.03
C ALA A 133 -6.47 -7.48 1.20
N GLU A 134 -5.28 -8.05 1.41
CA GLU A 134 -4.32 -7.63 2.43
C GLU A 134 -3.80 -6.21 2.17
N GLU A 135 -3.43 -5.87 0.94
CA GLU A 135 -2.99 -4.52 0.56
C GLU A 135 -4.10 -3.47 0.77
N LEU A 136 -5.36 -3.83 0.44
CA LEU A 136 -6.50 -2.95 0.69
C LEU A 136 -6.81 -2.80 2.18
N GLU A 137 -6.73 -3.88 2.98
CA GLU A 137 -6.90 -3.86 4.44
C GLU A 137 -5.85 -2.94 5.08
N ASN A 138 -4.58 -3.10 4.71
CA ASN A 138 -3.47 -2.27 5.18
C ASN A 138 -3.68 -0.80 4.80
N THR A 139 -4.12 -0.52 3.58
CA THR A 139 -4.38 0.84 3.10
C THR A 139 -5.50 1.51 3.90
N GLU A 140 -6.61 0.79 4.17
CA GLU A 140 -7.72 1.34 4.94
C GLU A 140 -7.37 1.51 6.42
N MET A 141 -6.60 0.59 6.99
CA MET A 141 -6.08 0.73 8.36
C MET A 141 -5.21 1.98 8.48
N LEU A 142 -4.24 2.17 7.58
CA LEU A 142 -3.38 3.36 7.55
C LEU A 142 -4.19 4.64 7.36
N ARG A 143 -5.26 4.61 6.55
CA ARG A 143 -6.18 5.73 6.37
C ARG A 143 -6.97 6.04 7.64
N GLY A 144 -7.44 4.99 8.34
CA GLY A 144 -8.13 5.13 9.62
C GLY A 144 -7.23 5.74 10.69
N ASP A 145 -6.01 5.25 10.82
CA ASP A 145 -4.99 5.77 11.74
C ASP A 145 -4.65 7.23 11.41
N PHE A 146 -4.51 7.56 10.11
CA PHE A 146 -4.32 8.94 9.65
C PHE A 146 -5.43 9.86 10.14
N ILE A 147 -6.71 9.50 9.92
CA ILE A 147 -7.86 10.33 10.31
C ILE A 147 -7.94 10.49 11.84
N ASN A 148 -7.70 9.42 12.58
CA ASN A 148 -7.73 9.42 14.03
C ASN A 148 -6.62 10.32 14.61
N ASN A 149 -5.38 10.12 14.19
CA ASN A 149 -4.24 10.89 14.66
C ASN A 149 -4.36 12.38 14.26
N PHE A 150 -4.79 12.66 13.04
CA PHE A 150 -5.10 14.01 12.57
C PHE A 150 -6.15 14.70 13.46
N SER A 151 -7.24 13.99 13.77
CA SER A 151 -8.31 14.53 14.62
C SER A 151 -7.82 14.84 16.04
N HIS A 152 -7.00 13.99 16.60
CA HIS A 152 -6.40 14.20 17.92
C HIS A 152 -5.43 15.37 17.94
N GLU A 153 -4.51 15.44 16.96
CA GLU A 153 -3.52 16.52 16.86
C GLU A 153 -4.15 17.90 16.60
N PHE A 154 -5.28 17.97 15.90
CA PHE A 154 -6.03 19.22 15.72
C PHE A 154 -6.87 19.60 16.93
N LYS A 155 -7.44 18.61 17.63
CA LYS A 155 -8.31 18.88 18.79
C LYS A 155 -7.56 19.55 19.94
N THR A 156 -6.35 19.12 20.21
CA THR A 156 -5.54 19.61 21.34
C THR A 156 -5.32 21.12 21.28
N PRO A 157 -4.70 21.70 20.22
CA PRO A 157 -4.50 23.14 20.13
C PRO A 157 -5.82 23.94 20.09
N ILE A 158 -6.87 23.42 19.44
CA ILE A 158 -8.18 24.09 19.43
C ILE A 158 -8.75 24.20 20.84
N VAL A 159 -8.66 23.14 21.64
CA VAL A 159 -9.14 23.14 23.03
C VAL A 159 -8.28 24.07 23.89
N SER A 160 -6.96 24.09 23.70
CA SER A 160 -6.05 25.03 24.37
C SER A 160 -6.41 26.49 24.08
N ILE A 161 -6.53 26.86 22.79
CA ILE A 161 -6.93 28.21 22.36
C ILE A 161 -8.25 28.61 23.00
N ALA A 162 -9.27 27.74 22.92
CA ALA A 162 -10.58 28.00 23.50
C ALA A 162 -10.53 28.16 25.03
N GLY A 163 -9.68 27.37 25.70
CA GLY A 163 -9.45 27.43 27.13
C GLY A 163 -8.82 28.75 27.56
N PHE A 164 -7.72 29.18 26.94
CA PHE A 164 -7.05 30.45 27.23
C PHE A 164 -7.93 31.66 26.89
N ALA A 165 -8.65 31.64 25.78
CA ALA A 165 -9.60 32.66 25.42
C ALA A 165 -10.75 32.77 26.47
N LYS A 166 -11.21 31.66 27.04
CA LYS A 166 -12.19 31.66 28.12
C LYS A 166 -11.61 32.24 29.43
N LEU A 167 -10.37 31.94 29.74
CA LEU A 167 -9.69 32.52 30.90
C LEU A 167 -9.50 34.02 30.75
N LEU A 168 -9.11 34.52 29.57
CA LEU A 168 -9.01 35.95 29.27
C LEU A 168 -10.33 36.72 29.44
N LYS A 169 -11.46 36.06 29.14
CA LYS A 169 -12.80 36.65 29.31
C LYS A 169 -13.26 36.75 30.76
N ARG A 170 -12.70 35.95 31.69
CA ARG A 170 -13.15 35.98 33.11
C ARG A 170 -12.78 37.24 33.86
N GLY A 171 -11.84 38.06 33.38
CA GLY A 171 -11.29 39.21 34.08
C GLY A 171 -10.42 38.79 35.27
N ASN A 172 -10.03 39.71 36.11
CA ASN A 172 -9.20 39.49 37.31
C ASN A 172 -7.81 38.87 37.04
N LEU A 173 -7.24 39.11 35.83
CA LEU A 173 -5.91 38.65 35.45
C LEU A 173 -4.90 39.78 35.64
N THR A 174 -3.69 39.45 36.09
CA THR A 174 -2.58 40.36 36.00
C THR A 174 -2.17 40.60 34.55
N GLN A 175 -1.42 41.67 34.29
CA GLN A 175 -0.98 41.97 32.94
C GLN A 175 -0.05 40.85 32.41
N ASP A 176 0.78 40.28 33.25
CA ASP A 176 1.66 39.18 32.88
C ASP A 176 0.89 37.90 32.52
N GLN A 177 -0.13 37.54 33.32
CA GLN A 177 -1.00 36.41 33.00
C GLN A 177 -1.77 36.61 31.70
N ARG A 178 -2.19 37.85 31.40
CA ARG A 178 -2.85 38.16 30.15
C ARG A 178 -1.93 37.99 28.96
N LEU A 179 -0.68 38.45 29.06
CA LEU A 179 0.32 38.27 28.01
C LEU A 179 0.61 36.79 27.81
N GLN A 180 0.90 36.02 28.87
CA GLN A 180 1.12 34.59 28.78
C GLN A 180 0.00 33.81 28.08
N TYR A 181 -1.27 34.17 28.33
CA TYR A 181 -2.38 33.51 27.66
C TYR A 181 -2.53 33.92 26.20
N LEU A 182 -2.18 35.16 25.85
CA LEU A 182 -2.15 35.64 24.46
C LEU A 182 -1.03 34.96 23.70
N ASP A 183 0.17 34.86 24.28
CA ASP A 183 1.32 34.15 23.70
C ASP A 183 0.99 32.66 23.44
N ALA A 184 0.36 31.99 24.41
CA ALA A 184 -0.07 30.60 24.26
C ALA A 184 -1.14 30.44 23.13
N ILE A 185 -2.06 31.40 22.97
CA ILE A 185 -3.03 31.39 21.87
C ILE A 185 -2.33 31.57 20.52
N GLU A 186 -1.37 32.49 20.46
CA GLU A 186 -0.58 32.74 19.25
C GLU A 186 0.22 31.50 18.86
N GLU A 187 0.94 30.90 19.79
CA GLU A 187 1.74 29.68 19.58
C GLU A 187 0.89 28.53 19.06
N GLU A 188 -0.24 28.23 19.69
CA GLU A 188 -1.14 27.15 19.25
C GLU A 188 -1.82 27.44 17.91
N SER A 189 -2.10 28.71 17.61
CA SER A 189 -2.65 29.13 16.31
C SER A 189 -1.61 28.96 15.20
N MET A 190 -0.36 29.30 15.44
CA MET A 190 0.75 29.10 14.51
C MET A 190 1.00 27.61 14.30
N ARG A 191 0.96 26.80 15.36
CA ARG A 191 1.05 25.34 15.27
C ARG A 191 -0.04 24.75 14.37
N LEU A 192 -1.31 25.17 14.54
CA LEU A 192 -2.43 24.75 13.67
C LEU A 192 -2.19 25.14 12.21
N SER A 193 -1.75 26.36 11.96
CA SER A 193 -1.47 26.86 10.61
C SER A 193 -0.37 26.02 9.94
N TYR A 194 0.70 25.70 10.67
CA TYR A 194 1.78 24.82 10.18
C TYR A 194 1.30 23.41 9.88
N MET A 195 0.47 22.82 10.76
CA MET A 195 -0.12 21.51 10.54
C MET A 195 -1.01 21.49 9.28
N ALA A 196 -1.88 22.47 9.12
CA ALA A 196 -2.76 22.58 7.95
C ALA A 196 -1.94 22.68 6.65
N THR A 197 -0.89 23.51 6.65
CA THR A 197 0.03 23.64 5.50
C THR A 197 0.72 22.33 5.16
N ASN A 198 1.22 21.60 6.16
CA ASN A 198 1.88 20.31 5.95
C ASN A 198 0.94 19.25 5.38
N VAL A 199 -0.32 19.20 5.84
CA VAL A 199 -1.33 18.29 5.30
C VAL A 199 -1.68 18.64 3.84
N LEU A 200 -1.85 19.92 3.52
CA LEU A 200 -2.09 20.37 2.15
C LEU A 200 -0.91 20.03 1.22
N ASN A 201 0.31 20.28 1.67
CA ASN A 201 1.53 19.92 0.92
C ASN A 201 1.63 18.42 0.71
N LEU A 202 1.43 17.61 1.75
CA LEU A 202 1.42 16.16 1.64
C LEU A 202 0.38 15.69 0.61
N THR A 203 -0.85 16.21 0.69
CA THR A 203 -1.92 15.85 -0.25
C THR A 203 -1.58 16.23 -1.69
N LYS A 204 -0.97 17.41 -1.91
CA LYS A 204 -0.50 17.86 -3.22
C LYS A 204 0.56 16.91 -3.78
N ILE A 205 1.56 16.57 -2.97
CA ILE A 205 2.68 15.69 -3.37
C ILE A 205 2.21 14.24 -3.60
N GLU A 206 1.25 13.75 -2.82
CA GLU A 206 0.70 12.40 -2.99
C GLU A 206 -0.06 12.22 -4.31
N ASN A 207 -0.81 13.25 -4.71
CA ASN A 207 -1.55 13.24 -5.96
C ASN A 207 -0.65 13.47 -7.20
N GLN A 208 0.61 13.86 -6.97
CA GLN A 208 1.57 14.04 -8.03
C GLN A 208 2.16 12.68 -8.45
N THR A 209 1.93 12.29 -9.70
CA THR A 209 2.41 11.02 -10.27
C THR A 209 3.63 11.20 -11.16
N ILE A 210 3.86 12.42 -11.65
CA ILE A 210 4.96 12.76 -12.54
C ILE A 210 5.70 13.93 -11.91
N LEU A 211 7.02 13.86 -11.86
CA LEU A 211 7.87 14.96 -11.44
C LEU A 211 7.78 16.09 -12.47
N SER A 212 7.42 17.28 -12.02
CA SER A 212 7.35 18.49 -12.84
C SER A 212 8.36 19.52 -12.35
N GLU A 213 8.60 20.56 -13.16
CA GLU A 213 9.47 21.70 -12.80
C GLU A 213 10.89 21.26 -12.41
N VAL A 214 11.46 20.36 -13.22
CA VAL A 214 12.83 19.88 -13.06
C VAL A 214 13.79 20.95 -13.62
N SER A 215 14.79 21.32 -12.83
CA SER A 215 15.85 22.26 -13.18
C SER A 215 17.20 21.79 -12.67
N SER A 216 18.29 22.27 -13.24
CA SER A 216 19.64 22.05 -12.72
C SER A 216 19.99 23.16 -11.74
N PHE A 217 20.42 22.78 -10.52
CA PHE A 217 20.80 23.72 -9.48
C PHE A 217 21.88 23.14 -8.56
N ASN A 218 22.52 24.03 -7.77
CA ASN A 218 23.53 23.64 -6.80
C ASN A 218 22.85 23.08 -5.53
N LEU A 219 22.93 21.75 -5.33
CA LEU A 219 22.39 21.05 -4.19
C LEU A 219 23.05 21.48 -2.89
N SER A 220 24.36 21.67 -2.89
CA SER A 220 25.14 22.06 -1.70
C SER A 220 24.72 23.43 -1.18
N GLU A 221 24.49 24.38 -2.06
CA GLU A 221 24.00 25.72 -1.71
C GLU A 221 22.55 25.68 -1.20
N GLN A 222 21.71 24.84 -1.79
CA GLN A 222 20.34 24.63 -1.32
C GLN A 222 20.32 24.07 0.12
N ILE A 223 21.20 23.10 0.43
CA ILE A 223 21.32 22.53 1.78
C ILE A 223 21.81 23.60 2.77
N ARG A 224 22.85 24.40 2.42
CA ARG A 224 23.32 25.50 3.27
C ARG A 224 22.20 26.51 3.55
N SER A 225 21.44 26.89 2.52
CA SER A 225 20.31 27.80 2.67
C SER A 225 19.23 27.22 3.58
N SER A 226 18.97 25.91 3.51
CA SER A 226 18.02 25.22 4.37
C SER A 226 18.47 25.17 5.83
N VAL A 227 19.77 25.00 6.07
CA VAL A 227 20.38 25.10 7.42
C VAL A 227 20.21 26.50 8.01
N LEU A 228 20.48 27.55 7.22
CA LEU A 228 20.34 28.96 7.66
C LEU A 228 18.86 29.31 7.99
N LEU A 229 17.90 28.76 7.28
CA LEU A 229 16.46 28.96 7.62
C LEU A 229 16.10 28.45 9.01
N LEU A 230 16.86 27.52 9.56
CA LEU A 230 16.62 26.92 10.88
C LEU A 230 17.60 27.45 11.95
N GLU A 231 18.37 28.51 11.65
CA GLU A 231 19.42 29.05 12.51
C GLU A 231 18.95 29.32 13.94
N ASN A 232 17.82 29.99 14.10
CA ASN A 232 17.26 30.30 15.42
C ASN A 232 17.01 29.05 16.28
N LYS A 233 16.71 27.91 15.68
CA LYS A 233 16.42 26.65 16.39
C LYS A 233 17.70 25.98 16.87
N TRP A 234 18.67 25.80 15.98
CA TRP A 234 19.90 25.10 16.33
C TRP A 234 20.84 25.96 17.19
N VAL A 235 20.89 27.29 16.99
CA VAL A 235 21.64 28.21 17.85
C VAL A 235 21.07 28.26 19.28
N LYS A 236 19.72 28.39 19.42
CA LYS A 236 19.03 28.38 20.71
C LYS A 236 19.36 27.13 21.52
N LYS A 237 19.53 25.98 20.84
CA LYS A 237 19.81 24.67 21.45
C LYS A 237 21.31 24.38 21.61
N GLY A 238 22.18 25.28 21.15
CA GLY A 238 23.64 25.13 21.21
C GLY A 238 24.17 23.98 20.37
N ILE A 239 23.52 23.62 19.29
CA ILE A 239 23.91 22.49 18.44
C ILE A 239 25.19 22.77 17.70
N ASP A 240 26.18 21.85 17.80
CA ASP A 240 27.37 21.84 16.95
C ASP A 240 27.01 21.31 15.56
N LEU A 241 27.01 22.20 14.58
CA LEU A 241 26.58 21.90 13.22
C LEU A 241 27.75 21.72 12.27
N GLN A 242 27.89 20.56 11.67
CA GLN A 242 29.00 20.23 10.77
C GLN A 242 28.50 20.00 9.35
N LEU A 243 29.09 20.68 8.38
CA LEU A 243 28.77 20.54 6.93
C LEU A 243 29.99 19.98 6.22
N ASN A 244 29.95 18.69 5.88
CA ASN A 244 31.07 17.94 5.31
C ASN A 244 30.77 17.54 3.87
N PHE A 245 30.76 18.51 2.94
CA PHE A 245 30.54 18.23 1.52
C PHE A 245 31.12 19.32 0.62
N GLU A 246 31.45 18.93 -0.60
CA GLU A 246 31.87 19.79 -1.68
C GLU A 246 30.65 20.33 -2.45
N GLU A 247 30.90 21.01 -3.61
CA GLU A 247 29.84 21.52 -4.47
C GLU A 247 29.32 20.45 -5.43
N TYR A 248 28.01 20.22 -5.38
CA TYR A 248 27.34 19.24 -6.24
C TYR A 248 26.15 19.86 -6.94
N GLU A 249 26.02 19.58 -8.23
CA GLU A 249 24.84 19.93 -9.01
C GLU A 249 23.94 18.71 -9.19
N ILE A 250 22.63 18.96 -9.19
CA ILE A 250 21.60 17.96 -9.41
C ILE A 250 20.52 18.50 -10.37
N GLU A 251 19.95 17.62 -11.16
CA GLU A 251 18.77 17.90 -11.99
C GLU A 251 17.51 17.34 -11.29
N ALA A 252 16.70 18.23 -10.69
CA ALA A 252 15.59 17.86 -9.82
C ALA A 252 14.56 19.00 -9.70
N ASN A 253 13.45 18.76 -8.97
CA ASN A 253 12.56 19.84 -8.54
C ASN A 253 13.14 20.54 -7.30
N GLU A 254 13.60 21.75 -7.46
CA GLU A 254 14.28 22.54 -6.43
C GLU A 254 13.40 22.80 -5.20
N GLU A 255 12.14 23.17 -5.39
CA GLU A 255 11.18 23.46 -4.33
C GLU A 255 10.89 22.22 -3.46
N LEU A 256 10.69 21.08 -4.10
CA LEU A 256 10.41 19.83 -3.39
C LEU A 256 11.64 19.34 -2.62
N LEU A 257 12.84 19.40 -3.21
CA LEU A 257 14.06 18.99 -2.50
C LEU A 257 14.38 19.92 -1.34
N LYS A 258 14.16 21.22 -1.46
CA LYS A 258 14.30 22.16 -0.34
C LYS A 258 13.43 21.73 0.86
N GLN A 259 12.21 21.26 0.60
CA GLN A 259 11.33 20.76 1.67
C GLN A 259 11.87 19.48 2.32
N VAL A 260 12.56 18.60 1.56
CA VAL A 260 13.23 17.41 2.11
C VAL A 260 14.29 17.84 3.13
N TRP A 261 15.17 18.78 2.75
CA TRP A 261 16.28 19.21 3.62
C TRP A 261 15.76 19.91 4.89
N ILE A 262 14.81 20.80 4.75
CA ILE A 262 14.19 21.46 5.91
C ILE A 262 13.61 20.44 6.88
N ASN A 263 12.86 19.42 6.40
CA ASN A 263 12.28 18.40 7.26
C ASN A 263 13.34 17.52 7.96
N LEU A 264 14.39 17.11 7.24
CA LEU A 264 15.45 16.27 7.81
C LEU A 264 16.28 17.04 8.83
N ILE A 265 16.66 18.30 8.54
CA ILE A 265 17.45 19.15 9.42
C ILE A 265 16.64 19.53 10.66
N ASP A 266 15.38 19.94 10.49
CA ASP A 266 14.49 20.27 11.62
C ASP A 266 14.31 19.05 12.54
N ASN A 267 14.16 17.87 11.97
CA ASN A 267 14.09 16.62 12.73
C ASN A 267 15.36 16.33 13.49
N ALA A 268 16.54 16.49 12.86
CA ALA A 268 17.83 16.29 13.49
C ALA A 268 18.06 17.27 14.67
N VAL A 269 17.79 18.56 14.49
CA VAL A 269 17.89 19.58 15.53
C VAL A 269 16.92 19.31 16.67
N LYS A 270 15.70 18.90 16.36
CA LYS A 270 14.66 18.61 17.34
C LYS A 270 15.05 17.47 18.27
N PHE A 271 15.54 16.35 17.74
CA PHE A 271 15.85 15.15 18.50
C PHE A 271 17.29 15.09 19.04
N SER A 272 18.14 16.07 18.71
CA SER A 272 19.41 16.26 19.39
C SER A 272 19.21 16.76 20.83
N PRO A 273 20.07 16.39 21.80
CA PRO A 273 20.09 17.02 23.12
C PRO A 273 20.60 18.47 23.01
N GLU A 274 20.48 19.25 24.10
CA GLU A 274 21.17 20.54 24.21
C GLU A 274 22.68 20.34 24.09
N ASN A 275 23.34 21.20 23.31
CA ASN A 275 24.78 21.12 22.96
C ASN A 275 25.12 19.79 22.23
N GLY A 276 24.15 19.18 21.55
CA GLY A 276 24.36 17.99 20.71
C GLY A 276 25.05 18.33 19.39
N GLU A 277 25.28 17.30 18.59
CA GLU A 277 25.93 17.41 17.28
C GLU A 277 24.93 17.03 16.16
N VAL A 278 24.95 17.83 15.09
CA VAL A 278 24.25 17.52 13.82
C VAL A 278 25.25 17.62 12.69
N SER A 279 25.39 16.57 11.89
CA SER A 279 26.27 16.62 10.72
C SER A 279 25.51 16.30 9.44
N LEU A 280 25.89 16.99 8.36
CA LEU A 280 25.39 16.76 7.02
C LEU A 280 26.55 16.37 6.11
N GLU A 281 26.33 15.30 5.35
CA GLU A 281 27.32 14.76 4.42
C GLU A 281 26.66 14.50 3.07
N ILE A 282 27.41 14.68 1.97
CA ILE A 282 26.98 14.28 0.64
C ILE A 282 27.99 13.27 0.12
N LEU A 283 27.50 12.07 -0.20
CA LEU A 283 28.28 11.04 -0.87
C LEU A 283 27.93 11.07 -2.36
N ASP A 284 28.94 11.35 -3.17
CA ASP A 284 28.81 11.33 -4.62
C ASP A 284 29.20 9.96 -5.18
N THR A 285 28.28 9.37 -5.93
CA THR A 285 28.56 8.22 -6.78
C THR A 285 28.32 8.62 -8.25
N LYS A 286 28.77 7.79 -9.19
CA LYS A 286 28.69 8.11 -10.61
C LYS A 286 27.30 8.53 -11.09
N ASP A 287 26.27 7.90 -10.54
CA ASP A 287 24.89 8.03 -11.02
C ASP A 287 23.93 8.61 -9.96
N THR A 288 24.36 8.69 -8.69
CA THR A 288 23.51 9.13 -7.57
C THR A 288 24.24 10.05 -6.59
N LEU A 289 23.48 10.91 -5.94
CA LEU A 289 23.91 11.70 -4.78
C LEU A 289 23.14 11.23 -3.54
N THR A 290 23.86 10.86 -2.48
CA THR A 290 23.26 10.50 -1.20
C THR A 290 23.54 11.60 -0.18
N VAL A 291 22.49 12.24 0.30
CA VAL A 291 22.58 13.25 1.37
C VAL A 291 22.22 12.56 2.67
N SER A 292 23.13 12.59 3.63
CA SER A 292 22.96 12.04 4.97
C SER A 292 22.90 13.16 6.00
N VAL A 293 21.86 13.15 6.83
CA VAL A 293 21.70 14.05 7.97
C VAL A 293 21.75 13.21 9.23
N SER A 294 22.76 13.45 10.06
CA SER A 294 22.93 12.69 11.30
C SER A 294 22.80 13.59 12.52
N ASN A 295 22.29 13.03 13.59
CA ASN A 295 22.23 13.71 14.89
C ASN A 295 22.60 12.76 16.02
N THR A 296 23.19 13.33 17.08
CA THR A 296 23.33 12.65 18.37
C THR A 296 22.01 12.72 19.14
N GLY A 297 21.66 11.68 19.90
CA GLY A 297 20.43 11.68 20.70
C GLY A 297 19.89 10.28 21.01
N SER A 298 18.62 10.21 21.31
CA SER A 298 17.94 8.95 21.62
C SER A 298 17.87 8.03 20.41
N GLU A 299 18.12 6.74 20.63
CA GLU A 299 18.01 5.72 19.58
C GLU A 299 16.54 5.45 19.23
N ILE A 300 16.31 5.21 17.95
CA ILE A 300 15.02 4.72 17.45
C ILE A 300 15.04 3.19 17.53
N PRO A 301 14.14 2.54 18.28
CA PRO A 301 14.06 1.08 18.33
C PRO A 301 13.90 0.46 16.94
N ALA A 302 14.61 -0.65 16.67
CA ALA A 302 14.60 -1.31 15.36
C ALA A 302 13.18 -1.63 14.83
N GLU A 303 12.26 -1.99 15.70
CA GLU A 303 10.85 -2.25 15.39
C GLU A 303 10.04 -1.02 14.95
N LYS A 304 10.60 0.19 15.17
CA LYS A 304 9.98 1.47 14.82
C LYS A 304 10.58 2.09 13.56
N LEU A 305 11.77 1.65 13.10
CA LEU A 305 12.48 2.24 11.96
C LEU A 305 11.67 2.27 10.66
N GLU A 306 10.91 1.21 10.37
CA GLU A 306 10.02 1.19 9.20
C GLU A 306 8.79 2.09 9.39
N LYS A 307 8.32 2.24 10.63
CA LYS A 307 7.07 2.95 10.96
C LYS A 307 7.23 4.47 10.98
N ILE A 308 8.43 4.99 11.23
CA ILE A 308 8.67 6.45 11.30
C ILE A 308 8.39 7.19 9.99
N TRP A 309 8.33 6.46 8.87
CA TRP A 309 7.97 6.99 7.56
C TRP A 309 6.45 7.07 7.33
N ASN A 310 5.67 6.51 8.25
CA ASN A 310 4.21 6.56 8.17
C ASN A 310 3.69 7.92 8.61
N LYS A 311 2.59 8.35 8.01
CA LYS A 311 1.94 9.63 8.31
C LYS A 311 1.46 9.65 9.75
N PHE A 312 1.73 10.76 10.46
CA PHE A 312 1.37 10.98 11.88
C PHE A 312 1.95 9.97 12.87
N TYR A 313 2.90 9.16 12.43
CA TYR A 313 3.59 8.27 13.35
C TYR A 313 4.62 9.07 14.18
N GLN A 314 4.59 8.89 15.48
CA GLN A 314 5.56 9.41 16.43
C GLN A 314 6.12 8.24 17.24
N ALA A 315 7.44 8.16 17.33
CA ALA A 315 8.11 7.07 18.05
C ALA A 315 7.95 7.19 19.57
N ASP A 316 7.71 8.41 20.07
CA ASP A 316 7.53 8.73 21.48
C ASP A 316 6.15 9.38 21.67
N GLU A 317 5.28 8.75 22.48
CA GLU A 317 3.96 9.26 22.83
C GLU A 317 4.00 10.33 23.94
N SER A 318 5.19 10.62 24.48
CA SER A 318 5.35 11.67 25.47
C SER A 318 5.14 13.02 24.80
N HIS A 319 4.11 13.71 25.21
CA HIS A 319 3.58 14.98 24.67
C HIS A 319 4.55 16.18 24.67
N SER A 320 5.83 15.98 24.92
CA SER A 320 6.85 17.04 24.91
C SER A 320 7.54 17.23 23.55
N ALA A 321 7.30 16.33 22.57
CA ALA A 321 7.95 16.44 21.27
C ALA A 321 7.13 17.29 20.30
N GLU A 322 7.56 18.48 19.98
CA GLU A 322 7.05 19.33 18.92
C GLU A 322 7.13 18.60 17.56
N GLY A 323 6.01 18.22 16.96
CA GLY A 323 6.00 17.70 15.59
C GLY A 323 4.78 16.86 15.29
N ASN A 324 4.33 16.89 14.02
CA ASN A 324 3.05 16.34 13.58
C ASN A 324 3.18 14.94 12.98
N GLY A 325 4.38 14.32 12.99
CA GLY A 325 4.61 13.02 12.35
C GLY A 325 4.39 13.01 10.82
N ILE A 326 4.39 14.18 10.16
CA ILE A 326 4.15 14.31 8.72
C ILE A 326 5.48 14.51 7.95
N GLY A 327 6.48 15.12 8.58
CA GLY A 327 7.73 15.56 7.91
C GLY A 327 8.47 14.42 7.21
N LEU A 328 8.68 13.28 7.88
CA LEU A 328 9.35 12.13 7.28
C LEU A 328 8.53 11.45 6.18
N ALA A 329 7.21 11.46 6.29
CA ALA A 329 6.33 10.95 5.22
C ALA A 329 6.43 11.82 3.95
N ILE A 330 6.52 13.15 4.11
CA ILE A 330 6.79 14.09 3.01
C ILE A 330 8.16 13.80 2.39
N VAL A 331 9.21 13.66 3.19
CA VAL A 331 10.57 13.32 2.72
C VAL A 331 10.53 12.05 1.86
N LYS A 332 9.98 10.97 2.39
CA LYS A 332 9.89 9.70 1.66
C LYS A 332 9.16 9.86 0.33
N ARG A 333 8.02 10.54 0.33
CA ARG A 333 7.22 10.71 -0.88
C ARG A 333 7.94 11.55 -1.95
N ILE A 334 8.59 12.65 -1.54
CA ILE A 334 9.37 13.50 -2.46
C ILE A 334 10.53 12.73 -3.06
N VAL A 335 11.33 12.04 -2.23
CA VAL A 335 12.47 11.27 -2.70
C VAL A 335 12.03 10.15 -3.66
N MET A 336 10.95 9.43 -3.35
CA MET A 336 10.37 8.44 -4.26
C MET A 336 9.86 9.06 -5.58
N LEU A 337 9.29 10.26 -5.54
CA LEU A 337 8.85 10.97 -6.75
C LEU A 337 10.03 11.32 -7.67
N HIS A 338 11.20 11.53 -7.09
CA HIS A 338 12.47 11.72 -7.81
C HIS A 338 13.18 10.40 -8.20
N GLY A 339 12.50 9.24 -8.05
CA GLY A 339 13.11 7.94 -8.35
C GLY A 339 14.23 7.53 -7.38
N GLY A 340 14.29 8.18 -6.23
CA GLY A 340 15.27 7.95 -5.16
C GLY A 340 14.76 7.02 -4.06
N GLU A 341 15.59 6.83 -3.04
CA GLU A 341 15.33 5.96 -1.89
C GLU A 341 15.73 6.66 -0.58
N VAL A 342 15.02 6.35 0.51
CA VAL A 342 15.33 6.87 1.85
C VAL A 342 15.68 5.72 2.79
N GLU A 343 16.69 5.94 3.62
CA GLU A 343 17.13 4.98 4.62
C GLU A 343 17.27 5.67 5.99
N VAL A 344 17.26 4.88 7.05
CA VAL A 344 17.50 5.34 8.41
C VAL A 344 18.29 4.30 9.18
N GLU A 345 19.33 4.75 9.86
CA GLU A 345 20.12 3.96 10.79
C GLU A 345 20.12 4.65 12.14
N SER A 346 19.90 3.90 13.23
CA SER A 346 19.90 4.44 14.58
C SER A 346 20.56 3.48 15.54
N GLU A 347 21.80 3.78 15.89
CA GLU A 347 22.63 2.96 16.77
C GLU A 347 23.60 3.84 17.60
N LYS A 348 23.93 3.38 18.79
CA LYS A 348 24.97 3.97 19.66
C LYS A 348 24.79 5.47 19.96
N GLY A 349 23.52 5.89 20.12
CA GLY A 349 23.22 7.28 20.42
C GLY A 349 23.36 8.22 19.22
N LYS A 350 23.42 7.69 18.00
CA LYS A 350 23.44 8.43 16.75
C LYS A 350 22.34 7.94 15.83
N THR A 351 21.59 8.87 15.22
CA THR A 351 20.61 8.57 14.19
C THR A 351 21.03 9.24 12.88
N VAL A 352 20.98 8.49 11.77
CA VAL A 352 21.34 8.96 10.44
C VAL A 352 20.16 8.74 9.51
N PHE A 353 19.67 9.79 8.88
CA PHE A 353 18.71 9.75 7.80
C PHE A 353 19.42 10.00 6.48
N SER A 354 19.27 9.12 5.52
CA SER A 354 19.89 9.23 4.21
C SER A 354 18.84 9.31 3.11
N ALA A 355 19.02 10.22 2.16
CA ALA A 355 18.22 10.36 0.95
C ALA A 355 19.12 10.19 -0.27
N THR A 356 18.94 9.12 -1.01
CA THR A 356 19.65 8.82 -2.24
C THR A 356 18.83 9.25 -3.43
N LEU A 357 19.37 10.10 -4.28
CA LEU A 357 18.71 10.69 -5.44
C LEU A 357 19.51 10.39 -6.71
N PRO A 358 18.88 10.05 -7.84
CA PRO A 358 19.56 10.04 -9.13
C PRO A 358 20.03 11.45 -9.48
N ARG A 359 21.23 11.57 -10.05
CA ARG A 359 21.82 12.87 -10.42
C ARG A 359 21.05 13.57 -11.54
N LYS A 360 20.37 12.78 -12.39
CA LYS A 360 19.52 13.25 -13.49
C LYS A 360 18.16 12.57 -13.40
N GLN A 361 17.15 13.36 -13.60
CA GLN A 361 15.74 12.93 -13.60
C GLN A 361 15.23 12.55 -14.99
#